data_48668f6acf19238a687a0b558ad212df
#
_entry.id   48668f6acf19238a687a0b558ad212df
#
_cell.length_a   1.000
_cell.length_b   1.000
_cell.length_c   1.000
_cell.angle_alpha   90.00
_cell.angle_beta   90.00
_cell.angle_gamma   90.00
#
_symmetry.space_group_name_H-M   'P 1'
#
loop_
_entity.id
_entity.type
_entity.pdbx_description
1 polymer ?
#
loop_
_entity_poly.entity_id
_entity_poly.type
_entity_poly.pdbx_seq_one_letter_code
_entity_poly.pdbx_strand_id
1 'polypeptide(L)'
;MYKAFLIKYGEIGVKGKNRFIFEDALVRQIKFSLKDVEGEFDVRRADGRIYVNALSDYDYDEVIESLTRVFGIVGICPVVQIEDNGFDDLANQVINYLDKAYKNKNLTFKVNARRTRKNYPMNSMEINMELGGRILDAFPEMKVDVHKPEVLLQVEIRGDVINIYSIEVPGPGGMPIGTAGKAMLLLSGGIDSPVAGYMVAKRGVQIEATYFHAPPYTSERAKQKVIDLAKIVSKYSGPITLNVVNFTDIQMAIYEKCPHDELTIIMRIYMMKIAEDLGKSSGCQGLVTGESIGQVASQTMASLYCTNEVCTMPVFRPVIGFDKQEIIDISEKIGSYETSIQPFEDCCTIFVAKHPVTKPNLNIIKQHETNLDGVIEELYKTAIETTEKIVIE
;
A
#
# COMPACT_ATOMS: atom_id res chain seq x y z
N MET A 1 -26.72 -12.21 -5.34
CA MET A 1 -25.53 -11.81 -4.61
C MET A 1 -24.43 -12.84 -4.85
N TYR A 2 -23.20 -12.44 -5.06
CA TYR A 2 -22.08 -13.36 -5.27
C TYR A 2 -21.72 -14.04 -3.94
N LYS A 3 -21.45 -15.35 -3.97
CA LYS A 3 -21.05 -16.10 -2.77
C LYS A 3 -19.53 -16.21 -2.61
N ALA A 4 -18.78 -15.83 -3.64
CA ALA A 4 -17.32 -15.91 -3.61
C ALA A 4 -16.69 -14.82 -4.47
N PHE A 5 -15.45 -14.48 -4.14
CA PHE A 5 -14.57 -13.62 -4.92
C PHE A 5 -13.30 -14.41 -5.26
N LEU A 6 -12.99 -14.51 -6.55
CA LEU A 6 -11.72 -15.05 -7.02
C LEU A 6 -10.68 -13.93 -7.01
N ILE A 7 -9.58 -14.15 -6.30
CA ILE A 7 -8.49 -13.20 -6.19
C ILE A 7 -7.40 -13.55 -7.18
N LYS A 8 -7.10 -12.61 -8.07
CA LYS A 8 -5.96 -12.67 -8.98
C LYS A 8 -4.76 -11.93 -8.38
N TYR A 9 -3.57 -12.52 -8.47
CA TYR A 9 -2.31 -11.92 -8.07
C TYR A 9 -1.31 -11.95 -9.24
N GLY A 10 -0.38 -10.98 -9.27
CA GLY A 10 0.57 -10.80 -10.36
C GLY A 10 1.94 -11.43 -10.06
N GLU A 11 2.85 -10.63 -9.53
CA GLU A 11 4.27 -10.99 -9.28
C GLU A 11 4.45 -12.24 -8.39
N ILE A 12 3.49 -12.58 -7.54
CA ILE A 12 3.50 -13.79 -6.73
C ILE A 12 3.60 -15.05 -7.61
N GLY A 13 2.97 -15.02 -8.79
CA GLY A 13 2.94 -16.14 -9.73
C GLY A 13 4.32 -16.60 -10.22
N VAL A 14 5.32 -15.70 -10.23
CA VAL A 14 6.69 -16.00 -10.73
C VAL A 14 7.68 -16.35 -9.60
N LYS A 15 7.24 -16.49 -8.35
CA LYS A 15 8.11 -16.76 -7.18
C LYS A 15 8.61 -18.22 -7.06
N GLY A 16 8.32 -19.06 -8.04
CA GLY A 16 8.80 -20.45 -8.08
C GLY A 16 8.45 -21.25 -6.81
N LYS A 17 9.42 -21.94 -6.23
CA LYS A 17 9.23 -22.80 -5.05
C LYS A 17 8.82 -22.04 -3.79
N ASN A 18 9.11 -20.73 -3.69
CA ASN A 18 8.77 -19.89 -2.53
C ASN A 18 7.37 -19.26 -2.63
N ARG A 19 6.62 -19.54 -3.69
CA ARG A 19 5.31 -18.95 -3.97
C ARG A 19 4.33 -19.10 -2.80
N PHE A 20 4.35 -20.23 -2.11
CA PHE A 20 3.46 -20.51 -0.98
C PHE A 20 3.60 -19.49 0.17
N ILE A 21 4.83 -18.97 0.43
CA ILE A 21 5.09 -17.96 1.46
C ILE A 21 4.32 -16.68 1.16
N PHE A 22 4.34 -16.25 -0.11
CA PHE A 22 3.63 -15.05 -0.57
C PHE A 22 2.13 -15.24 -0.62
N GLU A 23 1.66 -16.43 -1.03
CA GLU A 23 0.23 -16.75 -1.01
C GLU A 23 -0.31 -16.78 0.43
N ASP A 24 0.42 -17.37 1.39
CA ASP A 24 0.03 -17.38 2.80
C ASP A 24 0.02 -15.96 3.40
N ALA A 25 1.00 -15.13 3.04
CA ALA A 25 1.00 -13.74 3.44
C ALA A 25 -0.21 -12.98 2.87
N LEU A 26 -0.54 -13.21 1.59
CA LEU A 26 -1.71 -12.60 0.95
C LEU A 26 -3.01 -13.04 1.62
N VAL A 27 -3.16 -14.33 1.92
CA VAL A 27 -4.35 -14.85 2.64
C VAL A 27 -4.49 -14.19 4.01
N ARG A 28 -3.39 -14.05 4.77
CA ARG A 28 -3.43 -13.35 6.08
C ARG A 28 -3.87 -11.89 5.93
N GLN A 29 -3.37 -11.18 4.92
CA GLN A 29 -3.74 -9.78 4.69
C GLN A 29 -5.20 -9.62 4.26
N ILE A 30 -5.69 -10.51 3.38
CA ILE A 30 -7.11 -10.51 3.01
C ILE A 30 -7.99 -10.72 4.25
N LYS A 31 -7.64 -11.70 5.10
CA LYS A 31 -8.37 -11.93 6.37
C LYS A 31 -8.34 -10.70 7.28
N PHE A 32 -7.19 -10.04 7.36
CA PHE A 32 -7.05 -8.83 8.16
C PHE A 32 -7.89 -7.67 7.60
N SER A 33 -7.87 -7.45 6.30
CA SER A 33 -8.64 -6.37 5.66
C SER A 33 -10.16 -6.54 5.78
N LEU A 34 -10.63 -7.78 5.93
CA LEU A 34 -12.05 -8.10 6.08
C LEU A 34 -12.53 -8.19 7.53
N LYS A 35 -11.64 -8.00 8.53
CA LYS A 35 -11.98 -8.19 9.95
C LYS A 35 -13.09 -7.27 10.44
N ASP A 36 -13.16 -6.06 9.89
CA ASP A 36 -14.10 -5.01 10.28
C ASP A 36 -15.29 -4.87 9.28
N VAL A 37 -15.32 -5.71 8.23
CA VAL A 37 -16.42 -5.77 7.26
C VAL A 37 -17.52 -6.66 7.80
N GLU A 38 -18.78 -6.21 7.69
CA GLU A 38 -19.93 -6.99 8.11
C GLU A 38 -20.01 -8.31 7.34
N GLY A 39 -20.12 -9.43 8.05
CA GLY A 39 -20.23 -10.77 7.48
C GLY A 39 -19.13 -11.72 7.94
N GLU A 40 -19.30 -12.99 7.59
CA GLU A 40 -18.32 -14.05 7.83
C GLU A 40 -17.67 -14.49 6.52
N PHE A 41 -16.34 -14.56 6.50
CA PHE A 41 -15.57 -14.88 5.30
C PHE A 41 -14.58 -16.02 5.53
N ASP A 42 -14.62 -17.03 4.64
CA ASP A 42 -13.57 -18.04 4.55
C ASP A 42 -12.59 -17.69 3.42
N VAL A 43 -11.34 -17.43 3.77
CA VAL A 43 -10.28 -17.11 2.81
C VAL A 43 -9.34 -18.28 2.70
N ARG A 44 -9.29 -18.92 1.53
CA ARG A 44 -8.50 -20.13 1.31
C ARG A 44 -7.83 -20.18 -0.06
N ARG A 45 -6.75 -20.96 -0.13
CA ARG A 45 -6.15 -21.37 -1.40
C ARG A 45 -6.82 -22.65 -1.88
N ALA A 46 -7.19 -22.68 -3.14
CA ALA A 46 -7.69 -23.88 -3.81
C ALA A 46 -7.27 -23.84 -5.28
N ASP A 47 -6.77 -24.95 -5.80
CA ASP A 47 -6.43 -25.13 -7.22
C ASP A 47 -5.55 -24.02 -7.84
N GLY A 48 -4.58 -23.51 -7.06
CA GLY A 48 -3.67 -22.43 -7.50
C GLY A 48 -4.34 -21.06 -7.62
N ARG A 49 -5.44 -20.85 -6.89
CA ARG A 49 -6.17 -19.58 -6.75
C ARG A 49 -6.39 -19.27 -5.27
N ILE A 50 -6.74 -18.03 -4.99
CA ILE A 50 -7.24 -17.62 -3.68
C ILE A 50 -8.71 -17.24 -3.85
N TYR A 51 -9.55 -17.74 -2.95
CA TYR A 51 -10.96 -17.43 -2.88
C TYR A 51 -11.30 -16.79 -1.54
N VAL A 52 -12.17 -15.80 -1.60
CA VAL A 52 -12.88 -15.26 -0.44
C VAL A 52 -14.33 -15.72 -0.57
N ASN A 53 -14.75 -16.65 0.28
CA ASN A 53 -16.11 -17.19 0.29
C ASN A 53 -16.91 -16.49 1.39
N ALA A 54 -18.03 -15.89 1.06
CA ALA A 54 -18.95 -15.35 2.04
C ALA A 54 -19.80 -16.50 2.64
N LEU A 55 -19.78 -16.61 3.97
CA LEU A 55 -20.50 -17.61 4.74
C LEU A 55 -21.83 -17.06 5.30
N SER A 56 -21.96 -15.73 5.36
CA SER A 56 -23.19 -15.02 5.77
C SER A 56 -23.51 -13.89 4.79
N ASP A 57 -24.57 -13.15 5.06
CA ASP A 57 -24.87 -11.90 4.35
C ASP A 57 -23.77 -10.87 4.62
N TYR A 58 -23.48 -10.02 3.63
CA TYR A 58 -22.38 -9.04 3.66
C TYR A 58 -22.71 -7.84 2.76
N ASP A 59 -22.04 -6.70 3.00
CA ASP A 59 -22.05 -5.57 2.08
C ASP A 59 -21.01 -5.77 0.96
N TYR A 60 -21.48 -5.74 -0.29
CA TYR A 60 -20.64 -5.98 -1.47
C TYR A 60 -19.59 -4.87 -1.66
N ASP A 61 -20.01 -3.62 -1.48
CA ASP A 61 -19.13 -2.46 -1.74
C ASP A 61 -18.04 -2.36 -0.66
N GLU A 62 -18.36 -2.65 0.60
CA GLU A 62 -17.38 -2.72 1.68
C GLU A 62 -16.33 -3.81 1.45
N VAL A 63 -16.75 -5.01 1.01
CA VAL A 63 -15.83 -6.09 0.66
C VAL A 63 -14.89 -5.67 -0.47
N ILE A 64 -15.42 -5.10 -1.56
CA ILE A 64 -14.62 -4.65 -2.69
C ILE A 64 -13.66 -3.55 -2.26
N GLU A 65 -14.12 -2.56 -1.50
CA GLU A 65 -13.27 -1.47 -0.99
C GLU A 65 -12.12 -2.02 -0.13
N SER A 66 -12.40 -2.94 0.77
CA SER A 66 -11.38 -3.57 1.63
C SER A 66 -10.36 -4.37 0.83
N LEU A 67 -10.80 -5.17 -0.14
CA LEU A 67 -9.92 -5.95 -0.99
C LEU A 67 -9.07 -5.09 -1.95
N THR A 68 -9.56 -3.93 -2.38
CA THR A 68 -8.80 -2.98 -3.23
C THR A 68 -7.66 -2.28 -2.49
N ARG A 69 -7.55 -2.45 -1.17
CA ARG A 69 -6.42 -1.95 -0.37
C ARG A 69 -5.33 -3.00 -0.13
N VAL A 70 -5.57 -4.27 -0.46
CA VAL A 70 -4.64 -5.37 -0.17
C VAL A 70 -3.56 -5.50 -1.25
N PHE A 71 -2.31 -5.22 -0.88
CA PHE A 71 -1.18 -5.39 -1.78
C PHE A 71 -0.95 -6.87 -2.15
N GLY A 72 -0.63 -7.08 -3.42
CA GLY A 72 -0.52 -8.41 -4.03
C GLY A 72 -1.73 -8.77 -4.90
N ILE A 73 -2.90 -8.18 -4.64
CA ILE A 73 -4.10 -8.35 -5.47
C ILE A 73 -3.98 -7.51 -6.74
N VAL A 74 -4.14 -8.13 -7.91
CA VAL A 74 -4.21 -7.42 -9.20
C VAL A 74 -5.64 -7.40 -9.76
N GLY A 75 -6.49 -8.33 -9.34
CA GLY A 75 -7.89 -8.37 -9.75
C GLY A 75 -8.76 -9.11 -8.73
N ILE A 76 -9.94 -8.59 -8.53
CA ILE A 76 -10.99 -9.14 -7.68
C ILE A 76 -12.15 -9.48 -8.60
N CYS A 77 -12.47 -10.77 -8.73
CA CYS A 77 -13.53 -11.23 -9.60
C CYS A 77 -14.68 -11.80 -8.76
N PRO A 78 -15.82 -11.11 -8.65
CA PRO A 78 -17.03 -11.72 -8.10
C PRO A 78 -17.42 -12.93 -8.95
N VAL A 79 -17.52 -14.12 -8.34
CA VAL A 79 -17.78 -15.36 -9.08
C VAL A 79 -19.08 -16.04 -8.63
N VAL A 80 -19.77 -16.63 -9.59
CA VAL A 80 -20.79 -17.65 -9.34
C VAL A 80 -20.10 -19.00 -9.41
N GLN A 81 -20.15 -19.75 -8.31
CA GLN A 81 -19.63 -21.11 -8.22
C GLN A 81 -20.78 -22.09 -8.32
N ILE A 82 -20.65 -23.07 -9.22
CA ILE A 82 -21.62 -24.14 -9.40
C ILE A 82 -20.91 -25.51 -9.35
N GLU A 83 -21.63 -26.55 -8.97
CA GLU A 83 -21.20 -27.94 -9.15
C GLU A 83 -21.28 -28.33 -10.62
N ASP A 84 -20.48 -29.30 -11.03
CA ASP A 84 -20.50 -29.80 -12.40
C ASP A 84 -21.61 -30.86 -12.57
N ASN A 85 -22.76 -30.39 -13.01
CA ASN A 85 -23.93 -31.23 -13.34
C ASN A 85 -24.08 -31.47 -14.87
N GLY A 86 -22.98 -31.24 -15.62
CA GLY A 86 -22.95 -31.37 -17.07
C GLY A 86 -23.16 -30.06 -17.83
N PHE A 87 -22.97 -30.14 -19.15
CA PHE A 87 -22.88 -28.93 -20.00
C PHE A 87 -24.21 -28.16 -20.07
N ASP A 88 -25.36 -28.82 -20.11
CA ASP A 88 -26.66 -28.14 -20.21
C ASP A 88 -26.97 -27.34 -18.93
N ASP A 89 -26.61 -27.84 -17.75
CA ASP A 89 -26.73 -27.09 -16.51
C ASP A 89 -25.76 -25.88 -16.53
N LEU A 90 -24.51 -26.08 -16.94
CA LEU A 90 -23.55 -25.00 -17.10
C LEU A 90 -24.09 -23.89 -18.02
N ALA A 91 -24.66 -24.25 -19.18
CA ALA A 91 -25.22 -23.28 -20.12
C ALA A 91 -26.38 -22.48 -19.50
N ASN A 92 -27.30 -23.15 -18.79
CA ASN A 92 -28.38 -22.48 -18.07
C ASN A 92 -27.86 -21.52 -16.98
N GLN A 93 -26.86 -21.92 -16.23
CA GLN A 93 -26.26 -21.06 -15.20
C GLN A 93 -25.53 -19.85 -15.80
N VAL A 94 -24.88 -20.02 -16.96
CA VAL A 94 -24.26 -18.92 -17.71
C VAL A 94 -25.32 -17.92 -18.20
N ILE A 95 -26.42 -18.38 -18.73
CA ILE A 95 -27.55 -17.54 -19.18
C ILE A 95 -28.12 -16.77 -17.98
N ASN A 96 -28.37 -17.44 -16.86
CA ASN A 96 -28.87 -16.82 -15.64
C ASN A 96 -27.89 -15.78 -15.08
N TYR A 97 -26.58 -16.06 -15.16
CA TYR A 97 -25.53 -15.12 -14.75
C TYR A 97 -25.57 -13.85 -15.61
N LEU A 98 -25.55 -13.99 -16.94
CA LEU A 98 -25.58 -12.85 -17.87
C LEU A 98 -26.87 -12.04 -17.74
N ASP A 99 -28.00 -12.69 -17.49
CA ASP A 99 -29.26 -12.01 -17.30
C ASP A 99 -29.28 -11.11 -16.08
N LYS A 100 -28.68 -11.57 -14.96
CA LYS A 100 -28.57 -10.82 -13.72
C LYS A 100 -27.49 -9.74 -13.77
N ALA A 101 -26.35 -10.04 -14.40
CA ALA A 101 -25.19 -9.14 -14.42
C ALA A 101 -25.36 -7.95 -15.38
N TYR A 102 -26.10 -8.14 -16.47
CA TYR A 102 -26.23 -7.13 -17.54
C TYR A 102 -27.69 -6.85 -17.87
N LYS A 103 -28.21 -5.70 -17.47
CA LYS A 103 -29.57 -5.28 -17.82
C LYS A 103 -29.72 -4.98 -19.32
N ASN A 104 -28.72 -4.32 -19.92
CA ASN A 104 -28.62 -4.10 -21.36
C ASN A 104 -27.97 -5.31 -22.02
N LYS A 105 -28.65 -5.93 -22.99
CA LYS A 105 -28.13 -7.08 -23.75
C LYS A 105 -27.50 -6.68 -25.10
N ASN A 106 -27.62 -5.42 -25.53
CA ASN A 106 -26.97 -4.97 -26.76
C ASN A 106 -25.48 -4.70 -26.51
N LEU A 107 -24.71 -5.78 -26.28
CA LEU A 107 -23.30 -5.79 -25.93
C LEU A 107 -22.57 -6.84 -26.77
N THR A 108 -21.28 -6.61 -26.96
CA THR A 108 -20.39 -7.61 -27.55
C THR A 108 -19.80 -8.51 -26.47
N PHE A 109 -19.65 -9.80 -26.76
CA PHE A 109 -19.11 -10.75 -25.79
C PHE A 109 -18.14 -11.76 -26.41
N LYS A 110 -17.34 -12.35 -25.53
CA LYS A 110 -16.48 -13.51 -25.83
C LYS A 110 -16.53 -14.47 -24.66
N VAL A 111 -16.70 -15.77 -24.95
CA VAL A 111 -16.51 -16.83 -23.97
C VAL A 111 -15.04 -17.24 -23.94
N ASN A 112 -14.47 -17.36 -22.75
CA ASN A 112 -13.11 -17.84 -22.50
C ASN A 112 -13.13 -18.96 -21.46
N ALA A 113 -13.37 -20.18 -21.92
CA ALA A 113 -13.37 -21.36 -21.07
C ALA A 113 -11.95 -21.86 -20.82
N ARG A 114 -11.67 -22.21 -19.58
CA ARG A 114 -10.42 -22.87 -19.15
C ARG A 114 -10.77 -24.10 -18.33
N ARG A 115 -10.01 -25.19 -18.51
CA ARG A 115 -10.20 -26.40 -17.72
C ARG A 115 -8.85 -26.90 -17.18
N THR A 116 -8.82 -27.19 -15.88
CA THR A 116 -7.71 -27.93 -15.28
C THR A 116 -7.95 -29.42 -15.30
N ARG A 117 -9.21 -29.84 -15.30
CA ARG A 117 -9.66 -31.24 -15.39
C ARG A 117 -9.64 -31.71 -16.86
N LYS A 118 -8.64 -32.51 -17.22
CA LYS A 118 -8.44 -32.99 -18.60
C LYS A 118 -9.50 -33.98 -19.06
N ASN A 119 -10.17 -34.69 -18.14
CA ASN A 119 -11.21 -35.65 -18.40
C ASN A 119 -12.62 -35.06 -18.53
N TYR A 120 -12.76 -33.74 -18.57
CA TYR A 120 -14.03 -33.09 -18.91
C TYR A 120 -14.40 -33.42 -20.35
N PRO A 121 -15.67 -33.78 -20.64
CA PRO A 121 -16.08 -34.32 -21.96
C PRO A 121 -15.78 -33.42 -23.15
N MET A 122 -15.78 -32.12 -22.96
CA MET A 122 -15.54 -31.13 -24.00
C MET A 122 -14.19 -30.42 -23.79
N ASN A 123 -13.50 -30.06 -24.87
CA ASN A 123 -12.33 -29.19 -24.80
C ASN A 123 -12.75 -27.71 -24.66
N SER A 124 -11.78 -26.82 -24.31
CA SER A 124 -12.09 -25.39 -24.07
C SER A 124 -12.66 -24.68 -25.31
N MET A 125 -12.25 -25.09 -26.53
CA MET A 125 -12.76 -24.50 -27.76
C MET A 125 -14.21 -24.92 -28.01
N GLU A 126 -14.53 -26.19 -27.81
CA GLU A 126 -15.89 -26.71 -27.91
C GLU A 126 -16.83 -26.03 -26.92
N ILE A 127 -16.38 -25.85 -25.66
CA ILE A 127 -17.14 -25.12 -24.64
C ILE A 127 -17.39 -23.68 -25.06
N ASN A 128 -16.35 -22.98 -25.60
CA ASN A 128 -16.50 -21.61 -26.07
C ASN A 128 -17.56 -21.49 -27.19
N MET A 129 -17.52 -22.41 -28.15
CA MET A 129 -18.42 -22.39 -29.28
C MET A 129 -19.87 -22.70 -28.88
N GLU A 130 -20.06 -23.77 -28.09
CA GLU A 130 -21.40 -24.19 -27.65
C GLU A 130 -22.04 -23.18 -26.71
N LEU A 131 -21.29 -22.66 -25.69
CA LEU A 131 -21.80 -21.59 -24.83
C LEU A 131 -22.11 -20.33 -25.63
N GLY A 132 -21.24 -19.98 -26.61
CA GLY A 132 -21.49 -18.86 -27.50
C GLY A 132 -22.81 -18.97 -28.25
N GLY A 133 -23.10 -20.14 -28.81
CA GLY A 133 -24.39 -20.44 -29.47
C GLY A 133 -25.56 -20.29 -28.53
N ARG A 134 -25.51 -20.95 -27.35
CA ARG A 134 -26.59 -20.88 -26.34
C ARG A 134 -26.88 -19.45 -25.84
N ILE A 135 -25.82 -18.62 -25.74
CA ILE A 135 -25.95 -17.19 -25.35
C ILE A 135 -26.65 -16.40 -26.44
N LEU A 136 -26.32 -16.63 -27.74
CA LEU A 136 -26.96 -15.95 -28.85
C LEU A 136 -28.42 -16.37 -29.00
N ASP A 137 -28.73 -17.65 -28.74
CA ASP A 137 -30.13 -18.15 -28.76
C ASP A 137 -30.97 -17.50 -27.63
N ALA A 138 -30.39 -17.33 -26.45
CA ALA A 138 -31.07 -16.72 -25.30
C ALA A 138 -31.14 -15.18 -25.38
N PHE A 139 -30.15 -14.54 -25.96
CA PHE A 139 -30.03 -13.07 -26.08
C PHE A 139 -29.67 -12.67 -27.51
N PRO A 140 -30.62 -12.60 -28.44
CA PRO A 140 -30.39 -12.30 -29.87
C PRO A 140 -29.77 -10.91 -30.11
N GLU A 141 -29.86 -9.99 -29.13
CA GLU A 141 -29.25 -8.66 -29.18
C GLU A 141 -27.75 -8.68 -28.96
N MET A 142 -27.22 -9.70 -28.30
CA MET A 142 -25.77 -9.84 -28.05
C MET A 142 -25.05 -10.24 -29.34
N LYS A 143 -23.77 -9.81 -29.46
CA LYS A 143 -22.93 -10.12 -30.63
C LYS A 143 -21.59 -10.67 -30.17
N VAL A 144 -21.04 -11.62 -30.93
CA VAL A 144 -19.69 -12.15 -30.64
C VAL A 144 -18.62 -11.20 -31.17
N ASP A 145 -17.69 -10.79 -30.30
CA ASP A 145 -16.44 -10.12 -30.69
C ASP A 145 -15.26 -10.82 -30.02
N VAL A 146 -14.44 -11.52 -30.80
CA VAL A 146 -13.29 -12.29 -30.31
C VAL A 146 -12.05 -11.43 -30.06
N HIS A 147 -12.03 -10.18 -30.55
CA HIS A 147 -10.88 -9.29 -30.48
C HIS A 147 -11.00 -8.27 -29.34
N LYS A 148 -12.12 -7.56 -29.26
CA LYS A 148 -12.35 -6.49 -28.28
C LYS A 148 -13.78 -6.57 -27.70
N PRO A 149 -14.13 -7.65 -26.99
CA PRO A 149 -15.45 -7.79 -26.41
C PRO A 149 -15.65 -6.80 -25.26
N GLU A 150 -16.89 -6.30 -25.12
CA GLU A 150 -17.30 -5.52 -23.94
C GLU A 150 -17.46 -6.44 -22.73
N VAL A 151 -17.90 -7.70 -22.96
CA VAL A 151 -18.06 -8.71 -21.91
C VAL A 151 -17.13 -9.90 -22.20
N LEU A 152 -16.09 -10.08 -21.39
CA LEU A 152 -15.25 -11.26 -21.43
C LEU A 152 -15.75 -12.29 -20.39
N LEU A 153 -16.62 -13.19 -20.81
CA LEU A 153 -17.16 -14.24 -19.96
C LEU A 153 -16.11 -15.31 -19.69
N GLN A 154 -15.68 -15.45 -18.46
CA GLN A 154 -14.76 -16.47 -18.00
C GLN A 154 -15.54 -17.67 -17.46
N VAL A 155 -15.19 -18.88 -17.89
CA VAL A 155 -15.72 -20.14 -17.38
C VAL A 155 -14.53 -21.01 -17.01
N GLU A 156 -14.27 -21.20 -15.72
CA GLU A 156 -13.15 -22.02 -15.24
C GLU A 156 -13.66 -23.32 -14.62
N ILE A 157 -13.40 -24.45 -15.28
CA ILE A 157 -13.72 -25.80 -14.79
C ILE A 157 -12.53 -26.31 -13.98
N ARG A 158 -12.72 -26.41 -12.64
CA ARG A 158 -11.66 -26.77 -11.69
C ARG A 158 -12.17 -27.82 -10.71
N GLY A 159 -11.51 -28.98 -10.67
CA GLY A 159 -11.99 -30.07 -9.82
C GLY A 159 -13.47 -30.35 -10.06
N ASP A 160 -14.27 -30.26 -9.00
CA ASP A 160 -15.72 -30.48 -9.04
C ASP A 160 -16.53 -29.16 -9.09
N VAL A 161 -15.84 -28.01 -9.21
CA VAL A 161 -16.45 -26.68 -9.19
C VAL A 161 -16.21 -25.97 -10.52
N ILE A 162 -17.24 -25.29 -11.01
CA ILE A 162 -17.15 -24.39 -12.17
C ILE A 162 -17.36 -22.96 -11.69
N ASN A 163 -16.41 -22.07 -12.04
CA ASN A 163 -16.49 -20.64 -11.76
C ASN A 163 -16.95 -19.89 -13.00
N ILE A 164 -17.99 -19.07 -12.86
CA ILE A 164 -18.54 -18.20 -13.91
C ILE A 164 -18.38 -16.75 -13.46
N TYR A 165 -17.70 -15.93 -14.27
CA TYR A 165 -17.51 -14.51 -13.99
C TYR A 165 -17.15 -13.71 -15.25
N SER A 166 -17.44 -12.42 -15.25
CA SER A 166 -17.07 -11.48 -16.31
C SER A 166 -16.63 -10.12 -15.76
N ILE A 167 -16.86 -9.87 -14.47
CA ILE A 167 -16.49 -8.63 -13.79
C ILE A 167 -15.12 -8.84 -13.14
N GLU A 168 -14.24 -7.86 -13.31
CA GLU A 168 -12.93 -7.81 -12.66
C GLU A 168 -12.69 -6.40 -12.14
N VAL A 169 -12.62 -6.25 -10.83
CA VAL A 169 -12.26 -4.99 -10.17
C VAL A 169 -10.74 -4.96 -10.00
N PRO A 170 -10.04 -3.91 -10.49
CA PRO A 170 -8.60 -3.81 -10.35
C PRO A 170 -8.16 -3.70 -8.88
N GLY A 171 -7.16 -4.48 -8.49
CA GLY A 171 -6.48 -4.36 -7.20
C GLY A 171 -5.24 -3.46 -7.28
N PRO A 172 -4.59 -3.14 -6.14
CA PRO A 172 -3.45 -2.23 -6.07
C PRO A 172 -2.15 -2.83 -6.66
N GLY A 173 -2.11 -4.14 -6.89
CA GLY A 173 -0.90 -4.85 -7.29
C GLY A 173 0.15 -4.90 -6.17
N GLY A 174 1.42 -5.06 -6.54
CA GLY A 174 2.53 -5.11 -5.59
C GLY A 174 2.73 -6.49 -4.96
N MET A 175 3.24 -6.50 -3.72
CA MET A 175 3.61 -7.69 -2.97
C MET A 175 2.97 -7.69 -1.58
N PRO A 176 2.62 -8.85 -1.03
CA PRO A 176 2.07 -8.94 0.32
C PRO A 176 3.04 -8.41 1.39
N ILE A 177 2.51 -7.64 2.34
CA ILE A 177 3.28 -7.02 3.43
C ILE A 177 4.03 -8.08 4.27
N GLY A 178 5.23 -7.72 4.75
CA GLY A 178 6.11 -8.58 5.53
C GLY A 178 6.91 -9.59 4.69
N THR A 179 6.75 -9.61 3.36
CA THR A 179 7.52 -10.50 2.48
C THR A 179 8.86 -9.90 2.04
N ALA A 180 9.09 -8.61 2.29
CA ALA A 180 10.32 -7.89 1.92
C ALA A 180 10.99 -7.17 3.10
N GLY A 181 10.80 -7.67 4.34
CA GLY A 181 11.41 -7.10 5.54
C GLY A 181 10.59 -5.95 6.14
N LYS A 182 11.26 -5.13 6.98
CA LYS A 182 10.67 -4.02 7.75
C LYS A 182 11.50 -2.75 7.60
N ALA A 183 10.86 -1.59 7.52
CA ALA A 183 11.53 -0.31 7.42
C ALA A 183 10.91 0.75 8.35
N MET A 184 11.72 1.70 8.77
CA MET A 184 11.32 2.86 9.57
C MET A 184 11.02 4.04 8.65
N LEU A 185 9.78 4.48 8.63
CA LEU A 185 9.32 5.66 7.90
C LEU A 185 9.48 6.91 8.76
N LEU A 186 10.19 7.92 8.28
CA LEU A 186 10.14 9.25 8.86
C LEU A 186 8.84 9.92 8.39
N LEU A 187 7.81 9.83 9.22
CA LEU A 187 6.46 10.33 8.92
C LEU A 187 6.33 11.77 9.41
N SER A 188 5.84 12.65 8.56
CA SER A 188 5.54 14.04 8.85
C SER A 188 4.07 14.36 8.55
N GLY A 189 3.62 15.56 8.89
CA GLY A 189 2.29 16.06 8.54
C GLY A 189 2.16 16.50 7.07
N GLY A 190 3.22 16.41 6.26
CA GLY A 190 3.22 16.77 4.84
C GLY A 190 2.63 15.68 3.94
N ILE A 191 2.53 16.01 2.64
CA ILE A 191 1.96 15.14 1.60
C ILE A 191 2.90 13.96 1.26
N ASP A 192 4.21 14.20 1.28
CA ASP A 192 5.21 13.34 0.65
C ASP A 192 5.50 12.07 1.46
N SER A 193 5.58 12.16 2.79
CA SER A 193 5.95 11.02 3.62
C SER A 193 4.90 9.90 3.71
N PRO A 194 3.57 10.17 3.78
CA PRO A 194 2.56 9.13 3.68
C PRO A 194 2.60 8.39 2.33
N VAL A 195 2.81 9.14 1.24
CA VAL A 195 2.98 8.57 -0.11
C VAL A 195 4.21 7.67 -0.17
N ALA A 196 5.34 8.11 0.39
CA ALA A 196 6.56 7.29 0.45
C ALA A 196 6.33 6.00 1.24
N GLY A 197 5.64 6.05 2.38
CA GLY A 197 5.26 4.89 3.17
C GLY A 197 4.40 3.91 2.38
N TYR A 198 3.36 4.39 1.71
CA TYR A 198 2.50 3.59 0.83
C TYR A 198 3.30 2.91 -0.29
N MET A 199 4.19 3.64 -0.97
CA MET A 199 4.96 3.10 -2.09
C MET A 199 5.90 1.97 -1.68
N VAL A 200 6.56 2.10 -0.52
CA VAL A 200 7.45 1.06 0.01
C VAL A 200 6.63 -0.12 0.53
N ALA A 201 5.54 0.13 1.25
CA ALA A 201 4.62 -0.91 1.70
C ALA A 201 4.10 -1.76 0.52
N LYS A 202 3.76 -1.12 -0.61
CA LYS A 202 3.33 -1.81 -1.83
C LYS A 202 4.36 -2.82 -2.36
N ARG A 203 5.64 -2.72 -1.97
CA ARG A 203 6.68 -3.69 -2.32
C ARG A 203 6.84 -4.81 -1.29
N GLY A 204 5.89 -4.93 -0.35
CA GLY A 204 5.88 -5.99 0.64
C GLY A 204 6.65 -5.68 1.92
N VAL A 205 7.08 -4.43 2.12
CA VAL A 205 7.81 -3.98 3.31
C VAL A 205 6.81 -3.64 4.41
N GLN A 206 7.00 -4.18 5.59
CA GLN A 206 6.28 -3.76 6.79
C GLN A 206 6.78 -2.39 7.24
N ILE A 207 5.86 -1.48 7.58
CA ILE A 207 6.20 -0.11 7.98
C ILE A 207 6.10 0.03 9.50
N GLU A 208 7.12 0.63 10.08
CA GLU A 208 7.11 1.29 11.38
C GLU A 208 7.39 2.77 11.15
N ALA A 209 6.89 3.68 11.96
CA ALA A 209 7.03 5.10 11.70
C ALA A 209 7.64 5.84 12.89
N THR A 210 8.37 6.93 12.60
CA THR A 210 8.87 7.89 13.57
C THR A 210 8.39 9.28 13.19
N TYR A 211 7.85 10.01 14.17
CA TYR A 211 7.44 11.41 14.06
C TYR A 211 8.20 12.23 15.10
N PHE A 212 8.70 13.39 14.68
CA PHE A 212 9.41 14.33 15.54
C PHE A 212 8.46 15.44 15.97
N HIS A 213 8.12 15.46 17.25
CA HIS A 213 7.26 16.44 17.88
C HIS A 213 8.07 17.41 18.73
N ALA A 214 7.80 18.70 18.65
CA ALA A 214 8.57 19.73 19.36
C ALA A 214 7.64 20.68 20.17
N PRO A 215 6.98 20.20 21.24
CA PRO A 215 6.16 21.07 22.07
C PRO A 215 7.02 22.09 22.83
N PRO A 216 6.58 23.35 23.07
CA PRO A 216 5.27 23.91 22.68
C PRO A 216 5.23 24.48 21.25
N TYR A 217 6.30 24.35 20.48
CA TYR A 217 6.42 24.94 19.14
C TYR A 217 5.54 24.22 18.11
N THR A 218 5.38 22.88 18.21
CA THR A 218 4.38 22.14 17.47
C THR A 218 3.15 21.86 18.35
N SER A 219 1.96 22.01 17.79
CA SER A 219 0.72 21.80 18.51
C SER A 219 0.32 20.33 18.64
N GLU A 220 -0.51 19.99 19.63
CA GLU A 220 -1.13 18.65 19.71
C GLU A 220 -1.99 18.33 18.46
N ARG A 221 -2.51 19.35 17.76
CA ARG A 221 -3.21 19.16 16.48
C ARG A 221 -2.28 18.69 15.37
N ALA A 222 -1.02 19.17 15.37
CA ALA A 222 0.00 18.66 14.44
C ALA A 222 0.33 17.19 14.72
N LYS A 223 0.46 16.79 15.99
CA LYS A 223 0.62 15.38 16.38
C LYS A 223 -0.59 14.53 15.96
N GLN A 224 -1.81 15.01 16.21
CA GLN A 224 -3.03 14.30 15.82
C GLN A 224 -3.12 14.13 14.30
N LYS A 225 -2.76 15.14 13.52
CA LYS A 225 -2.67 15.08 12.06
C LYS A 225 -1.76 13.92 11.59
N VAL A 226 -0.59 13.76 12.21
CA VAL A 226 0.33 12.68 11.86
C VAL A 226 -0.23 11.31 12.27
N ILE A 227 -0.90 11.21 13.42
CA ILE A 227 -1.61 9.99 13.83
C ILE A 227 -2.68 9.62 12.79
N ASP A 228 -3.44 10.58 12.30
CA ASP A 228 -4.49 10.34 11.30
C ASP A 228 -3.89 9.94 9.94
N LEU A 229 -2.75 10.53 9.55
CA LEU A 229 -1.99 10.07 8.37
C LEU A 229 -1.46 8.65 8.54
N ALA A 230 -0.96 8.29 9.73
CA ALA A 230 -0.53 6.93 10.02
C ALA A 230 -1.70 5.93 9.89
N LYS A 231 -2.91 6.29 10.36
CA LYS A 231 -4.13 5.48 10.18
C LYS A 231 -4.50 5.29 8.70
N ILE A 232 -4.32 6.31 7.87
CA ILE A 232 -4.58 6.19 6.43
C ILE A 232 -3.60 5.21 5.79
N VAL A 233 -2.31 5.31 6.13
CA VAL A 233 -1.28 4.40 5.61
C VAL A 233 -1.50 2.98 6.13
N SER A 234 -1.93 2.79 7.40
CA SER A 234 -2.16 1.48 8.00
C SER A 234 -3.26 0.67 7.31
N LYS A 235 -4.25 1.33 6.69
CA LYS A 235 -5.27 0.65 5.87
C LYS A 235 -4.67 -0.16 4.71
N TYR A 236 -3.48 0.19 4.26
CA TYR A 236 -2.75 -0.49 3.18
C TYR A 236 -1.60 -1.36 3.69
N SER A 237 -0.84 -0.86 4.68
CA SER A 237 0.37 -1.52 5.20
C SER A 237 0.09 -2.52 6.33
N GLY A 238 -1.13 -2.55 6.86
CA GLY A 238 -1.42 -3.19 8.14
C GLY A 238 -0.94 -2.33 9.31
N PRO A 239 -0.97 -2.84 10.56
CA PRO A 239 -0.67 -2.07 11.76
C PRO A 239 0.70 -1.39 11.72
N ILE A 240 0.75 -0.14 12.19
CA ILE A 240 1.97 0.68 12.29
C ILE A 240 2.22 1.02 13.75
N THR A 241 3.43 0.79 14.26
CA THR A 241 3.89 1.42 15.50
C THR A 241 4.45 2.80 15.15
N LEU A 242 3.81 3.85 15.64
CA LEU A 242 4.26 5.23 15.51
C LEU A 242 5.07 5.62 16.74
N ASN A 243 6.36 5.88 16.55
CA ASN A 243 7.27 6.38 17.56
C ASN A 243 7.24 7.92 17.55
N VAL A 244 6.69 8.54 18.57
CA VAL A 244 6.64 9.99 18.73
C VAL A 244 7.79 10.44 19.59
N VAL A 245 8.77 11.09 18.97
CA VAL A 245 10.00 11.55 19.60
C VAL A 245 9.84 13.01 20.01
N ASN A 246 10.05 13.35 21.30
CA ASN A 246 10.20 14.73 21.71
C ASN A 246 11.54 15.28 21.24
N PHE A 247 11.50 16.20 20.28
CA PHE A 247 12.66 16.76 19.64
C PHE A 247 13.01 18.18 20.10
N THR A 248 12.26 18.74 21.03
CA THR A 248 12.35 20.15 21.46
C THR A 248 13.75 20.52 21.92
N ASP A 249 14.31 19.77 22.88
CA ASP A 249 15.58 20.14 23.50
C ASP A 249 16.76 20.03 22.52
N ILE A 250 16.74 19.02 21.66
CA ILE A 250 17.72 18.87 20.57
C ILE A 250 17.60 20.04 19.60
N GLN A 251 16.39 20.41 19.21
CA GLN A 251 16.14 21.50 18.28
C GLN A 251 16.60 22.84 18.84
N MET A 252 16.35 23.09 20.14
CA MET A 252 16.79 24.30 20.83
C MET A 252 18.31 24.35 20.94
N ALA A 253 18.99 23.26 21.31
CA ALA A 253 20.43 23.18 21.35
C ALA A 253 21.05 23.49 19.98
N ILE A 254 20.51 22.96 18.90
CA ILE A 254 20.96 23.25 17.54
C ILE A 254 20.74 24.72 17.19
N TYR A 255 19.58 25.28 17.54
CA TYR A 255 19.25 26.69 17.29
C TYR A 255 20.21 27.64 17.99
N GLU A 256 20.58 27.34 19.24
CA GLU A 256 21.47 28.20 20.06
C GLU A 256 22.95 28.11 19.69
N LYS A 257 23.38 26.93 19.22
CA LYS A 257 24.81 26.64 19.09
C LYS A 257 25.31 26.53 17.65
N CYS A 258 24.42 26.31 16.67
CA CYS A 258 24.81 26.10 15.28
C CYS A 258 24.45 27.29 14.38
N PRO A 259 25.12 27.44 13.22
CA PRO A 259 24.77 28.48 12.25
C PRO A 259 23.32 28.34 11.77
N HIS A 260 22.58 29.44 11.75
CA HIS A 260 21.15 29.44 11.48
C HIS A 260 20.79 29.00 10.04
N ASP A 261 21.64 29.26 9.07
CA ASP A 261 21.44 28.83 7.68
C ASP A 261 21.61 27.31 7.48
N GLU A 262 22.24 26.61 8.43
CA GLU A 262 22.47 25.17 8.45
C GLU A 262 21.49 24.38 9.33
N LEU A 263 20.64 25.06 10.12
CA LEU A 263 19.78 24.45 11.14
C LEU A 263 18.99 23.25 10.59
N THR A 264 18.33 23.41 9.44
CA THR A 264 17.50 22.34 8.85
C THR A 264 18.34 21.12 8.50
N ILE A 265 19.58 21.30 8.04
CA ILE A 265 20.46 20.17 7.70
C ILE A 265 20.88 19.43 8.96
N ILE A 266 21.32 20.16 9.99
CA ILE A 266 21.79 19.57 11.25
C ILE A 266 20.64 18.89 11.98
N MET A 267 19.45 19.51 12.06
CA MET A 267 18.26 18.86 12.60
C MET A 267 17.96 17.53 11.89
N ARG A 268 17.97 17.51 10.56
CA ARG A 268 17.71 16.29 9.78
C ARG A 268 18.76 15.22 10.01
N ILE A 269 20.01 15.58 10.24
CA ILE A 269 21.07 14.62 10.62
C ILE A 269 20.67 13.90 11.92
N TYR A 270 20.25 14.63 12.96
CA TYR A 270 19.84 14.02 14.22
C TYR A 270 18.52 13.24 14.09
N MET A 271 17.58 13.71 13.27
CA MET A 271 16.36 12.94 12.98
C MET A 271 16.68 11.61 12.30
N MET A 272 17.61 11.58 11.34
CA MET A 272 18.01 10.34 10.67
C MET A 272 18.72 9.39 11.64
N LYS A 273 19.62 9.89 12.51
CA LYS A 273 20.30 9.10 13.55
C LYS A 273 19.29 8.45 14.51
N ILE A 274 18.35 9.23 15.05
CA ILE A 274 17.33 8.75 15.99
C ILE A 274 16.41 7.72 15.30
N ALA A 275 15.94 8.01 14.09
CA ALA A 275 15.09 7.09 13.34
C ALA A 275 15.81 5.76 13.04
N GLU A 276 17.13 5.81 12.76
CA GLU A 276 17.92 4.60 12.55
C GLU A 276 18.06 3.77 13.83
N ASP A 277 18.33 4.39 14.97
CA ASP A 277 18.48 3.68 16.25
C ASP A 277 17.15 3.08 16.72
N LEU A 278 16.03 3.82 16.60
CA LEU A 278 14.69 3.27 16.84
C LEU A 278 14.38 2.13 15.88
N GLY A 279 14.75 2.30 14.61
CA GLY A 279 14.58 1.26 13.59
C GLY A 279 15.38 0.00 13.91
N LYS A 280 16.65 0.12 14.29
CA LYS A 280 17.50 -1.01 14.72
C LYS A 280 16.88 -1.75 15.89
N SER A 281 16.41 -1.01 16.89
CA SER A 281 15.80 -1.59 18.10
C SER A 281 14.52 -2.38 17.82
N SER A 282 13.81 -2.02 16.75
CA SER A 282 12.55 -2.67 16.32
C SER A 282 12.72 -3.67 15.17
N GLY A 283 13.97 -3.92 14.73
CA GLY A 283 14.30 -4.88 13.67
C GLY A 283 14.05 -4.37 12.26
N CYS A 284 13.99 -3.05 12.04
CA CYS A 284 13.98 -2.47 10.72
C CYS A 284 15.33 -2.66 10.01
N GLN A 285 15.29 -2.76 8.69
CA GLN A 285 16.45 -3.01 7.83
C GLN A 285 16.74 -1.84 6.88
N GLY A 286 15.99 -0.75 7.00
CA GLY A 286 16.15 0.47 6.21
C GLY A 286 15.29 1.60 6.71
N LEU A 287 15.63 2.80 6.26
CA LEU A 287 14.85 4.02 6.49
C LEU A 287 14.07 4.39 5.24
N VAL A 288 12.94 5.06 5.42
CA VAL A 288 12.11 5.58 4.32
C VAL A 288 11.83 7.05 4.56
N THR A 289 12.08 7.89 3.57
CA THR A 289 11.80 9.34 3.62
C THR A 289 10.97 9.79 2.42
N GLY A 290 10.19 10.85 2.59
CA GLY A 290 9.38 11.48 1.53
C GLY A 290 10.13 12.60 0.81
N GLU A 291 11.45 12.50 0.63
CA GLU A 291 12.27 13.54 -0.01
C GLU A 291 12.12 13.48 -1.54
N SER A 292 11.94 14.68 -2.17
CA SER A 292 12.01 14.88 -3.61
C SER A 292 13.06 15.93 -3.95
N ILE A 293 13.94 15.66 -4.94
CA ILE A 293 15.05 16.54 -5.29
C ILE A 293 14.53 17.90 -5.76
N GLY A 294 15.06 18.99 -5.12
CA GLY A 294 14.78 20.35 -5.54
C GLY A 294 13.44 20.91 -5.07
N GLN A 295 12.65 20.17 -4.31
CA GLN A 295 11.37 20.64 -3.81
C GLN A 295 11.54 21.74 -2.75
N VAL A 296 12.51 21.60 -1.86
CA VAL A 296 12.89 22.60 -0.83
C VAL A 296 14.41 22.68 -0.68
N ALA A 297 14.91 23.74 -0.03
CA ALA A 297 16.34 23.99 0.14
C ALA A 297 17.11 22.83 0.78
N SER A 298 16.49 22.11 1.72
CA SER A 298 17.10 20.94 2.39
C SER A 298 17.07 19.65 1.56
N GLN A 299 16.49 19.67 0.36
CA GLN A 299 16.37 18.50 -0.53
C GLN A 299 17.19 18.64 -1.82
N THR A 300 18.30 19.37 -1.76
CA THR A 300 19.31 19.38 -2.84
C THR A 300 20.22 18.14 -2.73
N MET A 301 20.91 17.78 -3.81
CA MET A 301 21.86 16.67 -3.78
C MET A 301 22.91 16.81 -2.67
N ALA A 302 23.44 18.04 -2.47
CA ALA A 302 24.42 18.32 -1.41
C ALA A 302 23.81 18.15 0.01
N SER A 303 22.56 18.60 0.19
CA SER A 303 21.83 18.45 1.46
C SER A 303 21.55 16.98 1.76
N LEU A 304 21.06 16.24 0.76
CA LEU A 304 20.79 14.80 0.89
C LEU A 304 22.07 14.00 1.16
N TYR A 305 23.21 14.39 0.56
CA TYR A 305 24.51 13.78 0.85
C TYR A 305 24.90 13.95 2.32
N CYS A 306 24.76 15.17 2.87
CA CYS A 306 25.06 15.45 4.29
C CYS A 306 24.15 14.63 5.24
N THR A 307 22.85 14.60 4.99
CA THR A 307 21.91 13.88 5.87
C THR A 307 22.01 12.36 5.74
N ASN A 308 22.45 11.85 4.59
CA ASN A 308 22.62 10.42 4.38
C ASN A 308 23.89 9.85 5.01
N GLU A 309 24.93 10.67 5.18
CA GLU A 309 26.25 10.27 5.67
C GLU A 309 26.21 9.59 7.05
N VAL A 310 25.24 9.96 7.88
CA VAL A 310 25.09 9.42 9.25
C VAL A 310 24.34 8.10 9.30
N CYS A 311 23.77 7.65 8.18
CA CYS A 311 22.99 6.43 8.11
C CYS A 311 23.87 5.24 7.73
N THR A 312 23.74 4.15 8.47
CA THR A 312 24.36 2.85 8.16
C THR A 312 23.38 1.91 7.48
N MET A 313 22.08 2.15 7.64
CA MET A 313 21.01 1.45 6.91
C MET A 313 20.78 2.07 5.53
N PRO A 314 20.28 1.28 4.56
CA PRO A 314 19.79 1.84 3.31
C PRO A 314 18.67 2.87 3.55
N VAL A 315 18.72 4.00 2.85
CA VAL A 315 17.67 5.03 2.89
C VAL A 315 16.90 4.99 1.57
N PHE A 316 15.65 4.60 1.64
CA PHE A 316 14.75 4.55 0.49
C PHE A 316 14.00 5.88 0.35
N ARG A 317 14.04 6.45 -0.85
CA ARG A 317 13.38 7.71 -1.21
C ARG A 317 12.45 7.48 -2.40
N PRO A 318 11.27 6.88 -2.19
CA PRO A 318 10.41 6.43 -3.30
C PRO A 318 9.97 7.55 -4.23
N VAL A 319 9.83 8.79 -3.71
CA VAL A 319 9.35 9.95 -4.45
C VAL A 319 10.47 10.89 -4.91
N ILE A 320 11.73 10.45 -4.87
CA ILE A 320 12.91 11.29 -5.08
C ILE A 320 12.94 12.01 -6.44
N GLY A 321 12.38 11.41 -7.48
CA GLY A 321 12.32 11.96 -8.83
C GLY A 321 10.93 12.44 -9.25
N PHE A 322 9.96 12.45 -8.33
CA PHE A 322 8.59 12.87 -8.63
C PHE A 322 8.46 14.39 -8.51
N ASP A 323 7.68 14.99 -9.38
CA ASP A 323 7.21 16.35 -9.19
C ASP A 323 6.06 16.41 -8.17
N LYS A 324 5.64 17.62 -7.81
CA LYS A 324 4.63 17.81 -6.77
C LYS A 324 3.27 17.23 -7.17
N GLN A 325 2.91 17.29 -8.47
CA GLN A 325 1.62 16.79 -8.94
C GLN A 325 1.57 15.27 -8.89
N GLU A 326 2.64 14.59 -9.29
CA GLU A 326 2.71 13.12 -9.22
C GLU A 326 2.52 12.60 -7.79
N ILE A 327 3.06 13.33 -6.80
CA ILE A 327 2.90 12.99 -5.38
C ILE A 327 1.46 13.27 -4.92
N ILE A 328 0.87 14.39 -5.33
CA ILE A 328 -0.52 14.75 -5.03
C ILE A 328 -1.49 13.69 -5.56
N ASP A 329 -1.33 13.27 -6.81
CA ASP A 329 -2.20 12.28 -7.46
C ASP A 329 -2.22 10.96 -6.65
N ILE A 330 -1.06 10.54 -6.13
CA ILE A 330 -0.99 9.36 -5.26
C ILE A 330 -1.62 9.64 -3.90
N SER A 331 -1.38 10.82 -3.32
CA SER A 331 -1.94 11.23 -2.03
C SER A 331 -3.47 11.28 -2.05
N GLU A 332 -4.07 11.79 -3.12
CA GLU A 332 -5.51 11.76 -3.35
C GLU A 332 -6.02 10.32 -3.47
N LYS A 333 -5.34 9.50 -4.27
CA LYS A 333 -5.69 8.09 -4.47
C LYS A 333 -5.72 7.28 -3.18
N ILE A 334 -4.79 7.54 -2.26
CA ILE A 334 -4.75 6.83 -0.97
C ILE A 334 -5.58 7.50 0.13
N GLY A 335 -6.17 8.66 -0.16
CA GLY A 335 -7.01 9.42 0.76
C GLY A 335 -6.25 10.22 1.82
N SER A 336 -4.94 10.48 1.63
CA SER A 336 -4.12 11.23 2.59
C SER A 336 -4.07 12.74 2.32
N TYR A 337 -4.47 13.19 1.14
CA TYR A 337 -4.31 14.57 0.70
C TYR A 337 -5.00 15.58 1.63
N GLU A 338 -6.31 15.42 1.87
CA GLU A 338 -7.10 16.36 2.69
C GLU A 338 -6.57 16.47 4.13
N THR A 339 -6.06 15.39 4.69
CA THR A 339 -5.42 15.41 6.01
C THR A 339 -4.07 16.12 5.93
N SER A 340 -3.29 15.87 4.88
CA SER A 340 -1.93 16.43 4.72
C SER A 340 -1.92 17.95 4.54
N ILE A 341 -2.94 18.54 3.90
CA ILE A 341 -3.02 20.00 3.66
C ILE A 341 -3.56 20.81 4.84
N GLN A 342 -3.95 20.16 5.94
CA GLN A 342 -4.39 20.90 7.14
C GLN A 342 -3.27 21.82 7.65
N PRO A 343 -3.62 23.05 8.14
CA PRO A 343 -2.66 24.11 8.46
C PRO A 343 -1.97 23.91 9.82
N PHE A 344 -1.42 22.73 10.06
CA PHE A 344 -0.64 22.42 11.27
C PHE A 344 0.80 22.14 10.88
N GLU A 345 1.71 22.92 11.41
CA GLU A 345 3.13 22.92 11.01
C GLU A 345 3.93 21.81 11.71
N ASP A 346 4.89 21.25 10.97
CA ASP A 346 5.88 20.30 11.47
C ASP A 346 7.06 21.01 12.15
N CYS A 347 7.82 20.31 12.99
CA CYS A 347 8.97 20.86 13.71
C CYS A 347 10.04 21.48 12.79
N CYS A 348 10.21 20.96 11.59
CA CYS A 348 11.20 21.46 10.64
C CYS A 348 10.90 22.85 10.08
N THR A 349 9.66 23.33 10.18
CA THR A 349 9.23 24.63 9.61
C THR A 349 9.35 25.78 10.60
N ILE A 350 9.51 25.50 11.88
CA ILE A 350 9.44 26.52 12.96
C ILE A 350 10.68 27.42 12.99
N PHE A 351 11.86 26.86 12.77
CA PHE A 351 13.14 27.58 12.82
C PHE A 351 13.83 27.64 11.47
N VAL A 352 13.07 27.91 10.41
CA VAL A 352 13.64 28.03 9.07
C VAL A 352 14.42 29.33 8.92
N ALA A 353 15.67 29.24 8.52
CA ALA A 353 16.47 30.41 8.21
C ALA A 353 15.88 31.22 7.04
N LYS A 354 16.03 32.54 7.05
CA LYS A 354 15.65 33.41 5.92
C LYS A 354 16.34 32.99 4.62
N HIS A 355 17.58 32.50 4.71
CA HIS A 355 18.42 32.05 3.61
C HIS A 355 19.07 30.72 3.96
N PRO A 356 18.35 29.58 3.87
CA PRO A 356 18.94 28.30 4.20
C PRO A 356 20.01 27.90 3.18
N VAL A 357 21.07 27.23 3.65
CA VAL A 357 22.12 26.72 2.77
C VAL A 357 21.56 25.66 1.82
N THR A 358 21.80 25.84 0.52
CA THR A 358 21.37 24.91 -0.54
C THR A 358 22.51 24.03 -1.07
N LYS A 359 23.74 24.36 -0.76
CA LYS A 359 24.98 23.63 -1.10
C LYS A 359 25.86 23.44 0.13
N PRO A 360 25.39 22.72 1.16
CA PRO A 360 26.20 22.50 2.36
C PRO A 360 27.46 21.70 2.02
N ASN A 361 28.55 21.99 2.73
CA ASN A 361 29.78 21.20 2.70
C ASN A 361 29.78 20.26 3.90
N LEU A 362 29.87 18.97 3.68
CA LEU A 362 29.81 17.95 4.74
C LEU A 362 30.87 18.20 5.84
N ASN A 363 32.11 18.58 5.50
CA ASN A 363 33.16 18.80 6.48
C ASN A 363 32.85 20.03 7.36
N ILE A 364 32.25 21.06 6.76
CA ILE A 364 31.83 22.26 7.50
C ILE A 364 30.68 21.92 8.43
N ILE A 365 29.67 21.18 7.94
CA ILE A 365 28.55 20.70 8.76
C ILE A 365 29.06 19.89 9.95
N LYS A 366 29.97 18.91 9.73
CA LYS A 366 30.58 18.11 10.80
C LYS A 366 31.36 18.97 11.80
N GLN A 367 32.06 20.01 11.33
CA GLN A 367 32.74 20.96 12.21
C GLN A 367 31.75 21.74 13.08
N HIS A 368 30.61 22.19 12.50
CA HIS A 368 29.62 22.93 13.27
C HIS A 368 28.84 22.02 14.22
N GLU A 369 28.66 20.72 13.90
CA GLU A 369 28.10 19.75 14.84
C GLU A 369 28.92 19.65 16.13
N THR A 370 30.26 19.85 16.12
CA THR A 370 31.07 19.81 17.33
C THR A 370 30.72 20.91 18.35
N ASN A 371 30.01 21.97 17.94
CA ASN A 371 29.48 22.97 18.87
C ASN A 371 28.45 22.37 19.84
N LEU A 372 27.89 21.20 19.54
CA LEU A 372 26.91 20.48 20.35
C LEU A 372 27.57 19.50 21.33
N ASP A 373 28.88 19.23 21.21
CA ASP A 373 29.61 18.27 22.04
C ASP A 373 29.39 18.57 23.55
N GLY A 374 29.23 17.51 24.32
CA GLY A 374 28.98 17.58 25.76
C GLY A 374 27.54 17.89 26.18
N VAL A 375 26.68 18.22 25.23
CA VAL A 375 25.25 18.49 25.51
C VAL A 375 24.36 17.52 24.74
N ILE A 376 24.71 17.26 23.48
CA ILE A 376 23.84 16.54 22.57
C ILE A 376 23.69 15.07 22.93
N GLU A 377 24.69 14.43 23.53
CA GLU A 377 24.66 13.01 23.87
C GLU A 377 23.57 12.69 24.89
N GLU A 378 23.39 13.54 25.91
CA GLU A 378 22.36 13.37 26.93
C GLU A 378 20.95 13.66 26.35
N LEU A 379 20.83 14.74 25.57
CA LEU A 379 19.57 15.08 24.90
C LEU A 379 19.13 14.00 23.92
N TYR A 380 20.06 13.45 23.16
CA TYR A 380 19.82 12.36 22.22
C TYR A 380 19.33 11.10 22.94
N LYS A 381 20.02 10.71 24.02
CA LYS A 381 19.63 9.56 24.84
C LYS A 381 18.24 9.75 25.44
N THR A 382 17.98 10.93 26.02
CA THR A 382 16.68 11.28 26.58
C THR A 382 15.56 11.20 25.53
N ALA A 383 15.80 11.73 24.34
CA ALA A 383 14.82 11.69 23.25
C ALA A 383 14.43 10.25 22.85
N ILE A 384 15.40 9.33 22.82
CA ILE A 384 15.15 7.91 22.53
C ILE A 384 14.41 7.23 23.71
N GLU A 385 14.87 7.42 24.94
CA GLU A 385 14.33 6.76 26.13
C GLU A 385 12.88 7.22 26.46
N THR A 386 12.54 8.46 26.13
CA THR A 386 11.21 9.05 26.37
C THR A 386 10.27 8.94 25.18
N THR A 387 10.68 8.25 24.09
CA THR A 387 9.86 8.08 22.89
C THR A 387 8.52 7.41 23.24
N GLU A 388 7.42 8.09 22.96
CA GLU A 388 6.07 7.55 23.07
C GLU A 388 5.76 6.60 21.91
N LYS A 389 5.22 5.43 22.18
CA LYS A 389 4.82 4.45 21.16
C LYS A 389 3.31 4.36 21.07
N ILE A 390 2.77 4.64 19.89
CA ILE A 390 1.33 4.56 19.59
C ILE A 390 1.14 3.44 18.57
N VAL A 391 0.36 2.43 18.91
CA VAL A 391 -0.02 1.38 17.97
C VAL A 391 -1.23 1.85 17.16
N ILE A 392 -1.10 1.88 15.85
CA ILE A 392 -2.12 2.23 14.88
C ILE A 392 -2.57 0.92 14.20
N GLU A 393 -3.84 0.58 14.40
CA GLU A 393 -4.47 -0.63 13.85
C GLU A 393 -5.31 -0.34 12.60
#